data_2fbf492b9c5e85ef0808e60551ff11a6
#
_entry.id   2fbf492b9c5e85ef0808e60551ff11a6
#
_cell.length_a   1.000
_cell.length_b   1.000
_cell.length_c   1.000
_cell.angle_alpha   90.00
_cell.angle_beta   90.00
_cell.angle_gamma   90.00
#
_symmetry.space_group_name_H-M   'P 1'
#
loop_
_entity.id
_entity.type
_entity.pdbx_description
1 polymer ?
#
loop_
_entity_poly.entity_id
_entity_poly.type
_entity_poly.pdbx_seq_one_letter_code
_entity_poly.pdbx_strand_id
1 'polypeptide(L)'
;MIEFIESSMRFSFPEDRCFHIEAAEAYRELSSYGISSVECVFTKTVGKEEILVFLEAKTSTPNPNGPNRENLEGFLQSMRRKYLHSIQLCYAILHKRQSSMEKIGNALAAVLSEPQRICLVLVVKEYETAWCVQMKDTLAVALKDILRIWKAEVLVLSEEMARAHSIIA
;
A
#
# COMPACT_ATOMS: atom_id res chain seq x y z
N MET A 1 2.84 -18.31 6.49
CA MET A 1 2.13 -17.01 6.68
C MET A 1 3.14 -15.91 6.95
N ILE A 2 2.97 -14.74 6.35
CA ILE A 2 3.67 -13.51 6.73
C ILE A 2 2.79 -12.77 7.72
N GLU A 3 3.29 -12.54 8.92
CA GLU A 3 2.56 -11.84 9.99
C GLU A 3 3.39 -10.65 10.48
N PHE A 4 2.73 -9.50 10.67
CA PHE A 4 3.34 -8.32 11.24
C PHE A 4 2.28 -7.44 11.94
N ILE A 5 2.76 -6.57 12.81
CA ILE A 5 1.92 -5.56 13.49
C ILE A 5 2.38 -4.19 13.03
N GLU A 6 1.47 -3.42 12.48
CA GLU A 6 1.72 -2.04 12.09
C GLU A 6 0.56 -1.14 12.55
N SER A 7 0.89 0.03 13.08
CA SER A 7 -0.09 0.98 13.62
C SER A 7 -1.07 0.32 14.61
N SER A 8 -0.59 -0.63 15.42
CA SER A 8 -1.35 -1.47 16.35
C SER A 8 -2.46 -2.32 15.70
N MET A 9 -2.35 -2.61 14.43
CA MET A 9 -3.21 -3.54 13.69
C MET A 9 -2.38 -4.76 13.29
N ARG A 10 -2.99 -5.96 13.36
CA ARG A 10 -2.33 -7.22 12.99
C ARG A 10 -2.70 -7.61 11.57
N PHE A 11 -1.67 -7.84 10.76
CA PHE A 11 -1.80 -8.29 9.38
C PHE A 11 -1.27 -9.73 9.26
N SER A 12 -1.96 -10.55 8.46
CA SER A 12 -1.57 -11.93 8.22
C SER A 12 -1.95 -12.33 6.78
N PHE A 13 -0.96 -12.72 6.00
CA PHE A 13 -1.14 -13.06 4.58
C PHE A 13 -0.43 -14.37 4.24
N PRO A 14 -0.92 -15.14 3.23
CA PRO A 14 -0.17 -16.26 2.67
C PRO A 14 1.20 -15.81 2.15
N GLU A 15 2.23 -16.60 2.44
CA GLU A 15 3.62 -16.24 2.12
C GLU A 15 3.88 -16.11 0.62
N ASP A 16 3.23 -16.91 -0.21
CA ASP A 16 3.35 -16.86 -1.66
C ASP A 16 2.59 -15.69 -2.31
N ARG A 17 1.71 -15.04 -1.54
CA ARG A 17 0.83 -13.95 -1.99
C ARG A 17 1.17 -12.58 -1.41
N CYS A 18 2.14 -12.48 -0.53
CA CYS A 18 2.50 -11.23 0.14
C CYS A 18 4.01 -11.00 0.16
N PHE A 19 4.39 -9.75 0.01
CA PHE A 19 5.75 -9.26 0.16
C PHE A 19 5.75 -8.11 1.17
N HIS A 20 6.30 -8.34 2.34
CA HIS A 20 6.52 -7.31 3.37
C HIS A 20 7.71 -6.44 2.94
N ILE A 21 7.42 -5.44 2.11
CA ILE A 21 8.43 -4.64 1.40
C ILE A 21 9.29 -3.83 2.37
N GLU A 22 8.70 -3.29 3.44
CA GLU A 22 9.43 -2.50 4.43
C GLU A 22 10.48 -3.32 5.19
N ALA A 23 10.26 -4.63 5.36
CA ALA A 23 11.21 -5.54 5.96
C ALA A 23 12.27 -6.09 4.97
N ALA A 24 12.14 -5.80 3.68
CA ALA A 24 13.04 -6.32 2.66
C ALA A 24 14.41 -5.67 2.69
N GLU A 25 15.46 -6.46 2.39
CA GLU A 25 16.84 -5.98 2.31
C GLU A 25 16.99 -4.86 1.28
N ALA A 26 16.40 -5.03 0.10
CA ALA A 26 16.42 -4.01 -0.96
C ALA A 26 15.90 -2.64 -0.48
N TYR A 27 14.82 -2.63 0.30
CA TYR A 27 14.32 -1.39 0.89
C TYR A 27 15.27 -0.81 1.93
N ARG A 28 15.79 -1.66 2.84
CA ARG A 28 16.72 -1.21 3.89
C ARG A 28 17.98 -0.58 3.33
N GLU A 29 18.53 -1.12 2.25
CA GLU A 29 19.69 -0.55 1.55
C GLU A 29 19.38 0.81 0.91
N LEU A 30 18.16 0.99 0.40
CA LEU A 30 17.75 2.21 -0.30
C LEU A 30 17.16 3.30 0.61
N SER A 31 16.73 2.95 1.83
CA SER A 31 16.07 3.89 2.74
C SER A 31 16.94 5.10 3.10
N SER A 32 18.25 4.93 3.20
CA SER A 32 19.22 6.02 3.44
C SER A 32 19.30 7.04 2.31
N TYR A 33 18.82 6.70 1.11
CA TYR A 33 18.73 7.60 -0.04
C TYR A 33 17.38 8.34 -0.15
N GLY A 34 16.57 8.32 0.91
CA GLY A 34 15.27 8.96 0.94
C GLY A 34 14.16 8.15 0.23
N ILE A 35 14.41 6.89 -0.05
CA ILE A 35 13.40 5.97 -0.56
C ILE A 35 12.47 5.57 0.59
N SER A 36 11.18 5.64 0.36
CA SER A 36 10.14 5.22 1.31
C SER A 36 9.29 4.11 0.70
N SER A 37 8.70 3.27 1.54
CA SER A 37 7.82 2.20 1.09
C SER A 37 6.52 2.18 1.86
N VAL A 38 5.51 1.52 1.29
CA VAL A 38 4.33 1.04 2.00
C VAL A 38 4.70 -0.18 2.84
N GLU A 39 3.81 -0.63 3.72
CA GLU A 39 4.06 -1.78 4.60
C GLU A 39 4.26 -3.07 3.80
N CYS A 40 3.30 -3.39 2.94
CA CYS A 40 3.39 -4.60 2.14
C CYS A 40 2.70 -4.48 0.78
N VAL A 41 3.03 -5.42 -0.08
CA VAL A 41 2.37 -5.66 -1.36
C VAL A 41 1.83 -7.07 -1.35
N PHE A 42 0.57 -7.26 -1.70
CA PHE A 42 -0.04 -8.58 -1.73
C PHE A 42 -1.06 -8.72 -2.86
N THR A 43 -1.40 -9.95 -3.19
CA THR A 43 -2.47 -10.25 -4.13
C THR A 43 -3.64 -10.91 -3.44
N LYS A 44 -4.85 -10.56 -3.89
CA LYS A 44 -6.11 -11.08 -3.38
C LYS A 44 -7.06 -11.39 -4.52
N THR A 45 -7.68 -12.56 -4.47
CA THR A 45 -8.74 -12.94 -5.41
C THR A 45 -10.08 -12.35 -4.96
N VAL A 46 -10.73 -11.62 -5.83
CA VAL A 46 -12.09 -11.11 -5.62
C VAL A 46 -12.96 -11.53 -6.82
N GLY A 47 -13.88 -12.45 -6.57
CA GLY A 47 -14.64 -13.08 -7.66
C GLY A 47 -13.71 -13.92 -8.56
N LYS A 48 -13.53 -13.44 -9.81
CA LYS A 48 -12.62 -14.08 -10.80
C LYS A 48 -11.37 -13.25 -11.08
N GLU A 49 -11.21 -12.13 -10.41
CA GLU A 49 -10.08 -11.19 -10.64
C GLU A 49 -9.04 -11.31 -9.55
N GLU A 50 -7.77 -11.26 -9.93
CA GLU A 50 -6.64 -11.07 -9.03
C GLU A 50 -6.35 -9.58 -8.90
N ILE A 51 -6.39 -9.09 -7.66
CA ILE A 51 -6.14 -7.69 -7.33
C ILE A 51 -4.75 -7.58 -6.71
N LEU A 52 -3.91 -6.72 -7.27
CA LEU A 52 -2.64 -6.33 -6.69
C LEU A 52 -2.85 -5.15 -5.74
N VAL A 53 -2.47 -5.31 -4.48
CA VAL A 53 -2.69 -4.31 -3.43
C VAL A 53 -1.36 -3.82 -2.89
N PHE A 54 -1.18 -2.50 -2.87
CA PHE A 54 -0.12 -1.81 -2.14
C PHE A 54 -0.74 -1.21 -0.87
N LEU A 55 -0.36 -1.73 0.29
CA LEU A 55 -0.98 -1.44 1.58
C LEU A 55 -0.10 -0.56 2.45
N GLU A 56 -0.64 0.56 2.87
CA GLU A 56 -0.11 1.42 3.93
C GLU A 56 -1.05 1.41 5.13
N ALA A 57 -0.49 1.43 6.34
CA ALA A 57 -1.25 1.45 7.59
C ALA A 57 -0.86 2.66 8.44
N LYS A 58 -1.84 3.32 9.03
CA LYS A 58 -1.67 4.47 9.93
C LYS A 58 -2.58 4.37 11.14
N THR A 59 -2.11 4.85 12.28
CA THR A 59 -2.97 5.01 13.46
C THR A 59 -3.98 6.13 13.24
N SER A 60 -3.55 7.24 12.65
CA SER A 60 -4.38 8.41 12.35
C SER A 60 -3.85 9.16 11.13
N THR A 61 -4.64 10.07 10.59
CA THR A 61 -4.25 10.97 9.49
C THR A 61 -4.64 12.41 9.82
N PRO A 62 -4.02 13.42 9.16
CA PRO A 62 -4.53 14.78 9.22
C PRO A 62 -5.98 14.85 8.72
N ASN A 63 -6.77 15.76 9.30
CA ASN A 63 -8.13 16.01 8.83
C ASN A 63 -8.10 16.72 7.45
N PRO A 64 -8.70 16.15 6.39
CA PRO A 64 -8.73 16.76 5.06
C PRO A 64 -9.41 18.13 5.01
N ASN A 65 -10.35 18.37 5.93
CA ASN A 65 -11.10 19.62 6.05
C ASN A 65 -10.61 20.49 7.23
N GLY A 66 -9.52 20.11 7.86
CA GLY A 66 -8.95 20.84 8.99
C GLY A 66 -8.21 22.12 8.58
N PRO A 67 -7.90 23.01 9.54
CA PRO A 67 -7.23 24.27 9.27
C PRO A 67 -5.74 24.12 8.94
N ASN A 68 -5.09 23.02 9.33
CA ASN A 68 -3.65 22.80 9.12
C ASN A 68 -3.38 22.19 7.75
N ARG A 69 -3.35 23.05 6.73
CA ARG A 69 -3.12 22.65 5.34
C ARG A 69 -1.71 22.15 5.09
N GLU A 70 -0.72 22.71 5.72
CA GLU A 70 0.69 22.29 5.58
C GLU A 70 0.90 20.85 6.07
N ASN A 71 0.30 20.50 7.21
CA ASN A 71 0.36 19.13 7.73
C ASN A 71 -0.33 18.14 6.77
N LEU A 72 -1.48 18.49 6.21
CA LEU A 72 -2.18 17.67 5.22
C LEU A 72 -1.34 17.50 3.94
N GLU A 73 -0.78 18.58 3.41
CA GLU A 73 0.06 18.51 2.20
C GLU A 73 1.31 17.65 2.41
N GLY A 74 1.98 17.80 3.55
CA GLY A 74 3.12 16.96 3.92
C GLY A 74 2.75 15.47 4.01
N PHE A 75 1.59 15.16 4.60
CA PHE A 75 1.06 13.80 4.64
C PHE A 75 0.79 13.24 3.24
N LEU A 76 0.10 14.00 2.40
CA LEU A 76 -0.23 13.57 1.04
C LEU A 76 1.03 13.34 0.18
N GLN A 77 2.04 14.20 0.30
CA GLN A 77 3.32 14.01 -0.38
C GLN A 77 4.06 12.76 0.12
N SER A 78 4.02 12.49 1.43
CA SER A 78 4.57 11.27 2.02
C SER A 78 3.89 10.02 1.48
N MET A 79 2.56 10.01 1.44
CA MET A 79 1.77 8.90 0.89
C MET A 79 2.07 8.68 -0.59
N ARG A 80 2.12 9.76 -1.38
CA ARG A 80 2.49 9.70 -2.79
C ARG A 80 3.86 9.07 -2.99
N ARG A 81 4.85 9.50 -2.22
CA ARG A 81 6.21 8.96 -2.29
C ARG A 81 6.24 7.48 -1.95
N LYS A 82 5.55 7.07 -0.90
CA LYS A 82 5.47 5.66 -0.48
C LYS A 82 4.90 4.78 -1.59
N TYR A 83 3.77 5.13 -2.18
CA TYR A 83 3.18 4.34 -3.27
C TYR A 83 4.05 4.32 -4.51
N LEU A 84 4.55 5.47 -4.95
CA LEU A 84 5.38 5.56 -6.14
C LEU A 84 6.66 4.73 -6.01
N HIS A 85 7.38 4.88 -4.90
CA HIS A 85 8.61 4.14 -4.66
C HIS A 85 8.35 2.64 -4.50
N SER A 86 7.25 2.24 -3.86
CA SER A 86 6.92 0.82 -3.71
C SER A 86 6.62 0.15 -5.03
N ILE A 87 5.87 0.80 -5.91
CA ILE A 87 5.64 0.31 -7.27
C ILE A 87 6.98 0.16 -8.00
N GLN A 88 7.80 1.19 -8.02
CA GLN A 88 9.11 1.18 -8.68
C GLN A 88 10.02 0.09 -8.10
N LEU A 89 10.08 -0.05 -6.77
CA LEU A 89 10.93 -1.04 -6.11
C LEU A 89 10.47 -2.47 -6.41
N CYS A 90 9.17 -2.75 -6.35
CA CYS A 90 8.65 -4.07 -6.71
C CYS A 90 9.01 -4.47 -8.15
N TYR A 91 8.86 -3.56 -9.10
CA TYR A 91 9.21 -3.83 -10.49
C TYR A 91 10.74 -3.91 -10.70
N ALA A 92 11.53 -3.11 -9.98
CA ALA A 92 12.98 -3.23 -9.99
C ALA A 92 13.46 -4.60 -9.46
N ILE A 93 12.82 -5.11 -8.40
CA ILE A 93 13.10 -6.45 -7.86
C ILE A 93 12.67 -7.52 -8.87
N LEU A 94 11.46 -7.43 -9.42
CA LEU A 94 10.93 -8.38 -10.41
C LEU A 94 11.83 -8.50 -11.63
N HIS A 95 12.38 -7.38 -12.08
CA HIS A 95 13.32 -7.32 -13.20
C HIS A 95 14.78 -7.55 -12.79
N LYS A 96 15.02 -8.03 -11.56
CA LYS A 96 16.36 -8.35 -11.03
C LYS A 96 17.34 -7.17 -11.04
N ARG A 97 16.81 -5.94 -10.93
CA ARG A 97 17.61 -4.73 -10.78
C ARG A 97 17.95 -4.44 -9.32
N GLN A 98 17.20 -5.04 -8.39
CA GLN A 98 17.41 -5.00 -6.96
C GLN A 98 17.37 -6.41 -6.37
N SER A 99 17.93 -6.58 -5.16
CA SER A 99 17.87 -7.82 -4.38
C SER A 99 16.44 -8.15 -3.89
N SER A 100 16.30 -9.23 -3.14
CA SER A 100 15.05 -9.67 -2.49
C SER A 100 14.02 -10.33 -3.41
N MET A 101 14.39 -10.75 -4.63
CA MET A 101 13.46 -11.49 -5.50
C MET A 101 12.97 -12.79 -4.84
N GLU A 102 13.80 -13.43 -4.04
CA GLU A 102 13.46 -14.65 -3.28
C GLU A 102 12.38 -14.42 -2.21
N LYS A 103 12.08 -13.18 -1.86
CA LYS A 103 11.00 -12.80 -0.94
C LYS A 103 9.66 -12.59 -1.64
N ILE A 104 9.66 -12.52 -2.95
CA ILE A 104 8.42 -12.43 -3.74
C ILE A 104 7.99 -13.85 -4.12
N GLY A 105 6.89 -14.31 -3.52
CA GLY A 105 6.32 -15.61 -3.81
C GLY A 105 5.81 -15.72 -5.25
N ASN A 106 5.70 -16.94 -5.76
CA ASN A 106 5.34 -17.20 -7.17
C ASN A 106 3.96 -16.63 -7.55
N ALA A 107 2.97 -16.75 -6.68
CA ALA A 107 1.63 -16.21 -6.93
C ALA A 107 1.66 -14.68 -7.05
N LEU A 108 2.36 -14.00 -6.14
CA LEU A 108 2.52 -12.54 -6.22
C LEU A 108 3.33 -12.13 -7.44
N ALA A 109 4.42 -12.83 -7.77
CA ALA A 109 5.25 -12.54 -8.95
C ALA A 109 4.44 -12.63 -10.25
N ALA A 110 3.55 -13.63 -10.38
CA ALA A 110 2.67 -13.77 -11.53
C ALA A 110 1.72 -12.57 -11.67
N VAL A 111 1.10 -12.12 -10.57
CA VAL A 111 0.19 -10.97 -10.59
C VAL A 111 0.95 -9.66 -10.83
N LEU A 112 2.15 -9.48 -10.27
CA LEU A 112 3.01 -8.33 -10.55
C LEU A 112 3.39 -8.26 -12.04
N SER A 113 3.63 -9.40 -12.67
CA SER A 113 4.00 -9.45 -14.10
C SER A 113 2.85 -9.04 -15.03
N GLU A 114 1.61 -9.33 -14.64
CA GLU A 114 0.41 -9.04 -15.45
C GLU A 114 -0.78 -8.67 -14.54
N PRO A 115 -0.74 -7.49 -13.89
CA PRO A 115 -1.79 -7.10 -12.96
C PRO A 115 -3.10 -6.77 -13.69
N GLN A 116 -4.21 -7.41 -13.27
CA GLN A 116 -5.55 -7.12 -13.80
C GLN A 116 -6.14 -5.86 -13.16
N ARG A 117 -6.00 -5.73 -11.84
CA ARG A 117 -6.38 -4.53 -11.07
C ARG A 117 -5.30 -4.18 -10.08
N ILE A 118 -5.07 -2.90 -9.90
CA ILE A 118 -4.11 -2.37 -8.91
C ILE A 118 -4.86 -1.45 -7.96
N CYS A 119 -4.74 -1.72 -6.66
CA CYS A 119 -5.32 -0.91 -5.60
C CYS A 119 -4.22 -0.35 -4.69
N LEU A 120 -4.26 0.95 -4.46
CA LEU A 120 -3.46 1.64 -3.46
C LEU A 120 -4.35 1.79 -2.22
N VAL A 121 -4.03 1.11 -1.14
CA VAL A 121 -4.89 1.03 0.04
C VAL A 121 -4.22 1.70 1.24
N LEU A 122 -4.93 2.62 1.86
CA LEU A 122 -4.60 3.19 3.16
C LEU A 122 -5.58 2.66 4.20
N VAL A 123 -5.07 1.98 5.23
CA VAL A 123 -5.87 1.57 6.38
C VAL A 123 -5.56 2.49 7.56
N VAL A 124 -6.60 3.05 8.17
CA VAL A 124 -6.47 3.94 9.32
C VAL A 124 -7.21 3.36 10.51
N LYS A 125 -6.49 3.11 11.61
CA LYS A 125 -7.02 2.40 12.78
C LYS A 125 -8.21 3.12 13.40
N GLU A 126 -8.05 4.39 13.74
CA GLU A 126 -9.05 5.20 14.42
C GLU A 126 -9.71 6.17 13.45
N TYR A 127 -10.61 5.65 12.60
CA TYR A 127 -11.19 6.44 11.53
C TYR A 127 -12.68 6.17 11.38
N GLU A 128 -13.46 7.24 11.28
CA GLU A 128 -14.88 7.15 10.95
C GLU A 128 -15.08 6.90 9.46
N THR A 129 -16.11 6.15 9.09
CA THR A 129 -16.42 5.81 7.70
C THR A 129 -16.58 7.06 6.81
N ALA A 130 -17.19 8.12 7.33
CA ALA A 130 -17.33 9.39 6.59
C ALA A 130 -15.98 10.01 6.23
N TRP A 131 -14.99 9.91 7.11
CA TRP A 131 -13.63 10.42 6.86
C TRP A 131 -12.88 9.59 5.83
N CYS A 132 -13.18 8.31 5.73
CA CYS A 132 -12.59 7.45 4.68
C CYS A 132 -12.91 7.98 3.28
N VAL A 133 -14.16 8.40 3.04
CA VAL A 133 -14.57 8.96 1.74
C VAL A 133 -13.83 10.27 1.44
N GLN A 134 -13.78 11.18 2.41
CA GLN A 134 -13.09 12.48 2.26
C GLN A 134 -11.59 12.30 2.00
N MET A 135 -10.94 11.44 2.76
CA MET A 135 -9.51 11.16 2.60
C MET A 135 -9.24 10.45 1.27
N LYS A 136 -10.09 9.53 0.84
CA LYS A 136 -10.00 8.88 -0.46
C LYS A 136 -10.02 9.90 -1.60
N ASP A 137 -10.96 10.84 -1.59
CA ASP A 137 -11.06 11.87 -2.62
C ASP A 137 -9.81 12.78 -2.63
N THR A 138 -9.35 13.15 -1.45
CA THR A 138 -8.14 13.98 -1.28
C THR A 138 -6.88 13.25 -1.78
N LEU A 139 -6.72 11.98 -1.42
CA LEU A 139 -5.63 11.15 -1.93
C LEU A 139 -5.72 10.93 -3.44
N ALA A 140 -6.91 10.71 -3.99
CA ALA A 140 -7.08 10.52 -5.44
C ALA A 140 -6.57 11.72 -6.24
N VAL A 141 -6.74 12.93 -5.73
CA VAL A 141 -6.19 14.14 -6.34
C VAL A 141 -4.65 14.16 -6.24
N ALA A 142 -4.10 13.85 -5.07
CA ALA A 142 -2.66 13.83 -4.86
C ALA A 142 -1.92 12.72 -5.64
N LEU A 143 -2.61 11.62 -5.92
CA LEU A 143 -2.06 10.44 -6.61
C LEU A 143 -2.50 10.35 -8.09
N LYS A 144 -3.13 11.38 -8.64
CA LYS A 144 -3.83 11.31 -9.95
C LYS A 144 -2.99 10.79 -11.10
N ASP A 145 -1.71 11.14 -11.16
CA ASP A 145 -0.79 10.67 -12.21
C ASP A 145 -0.47 9.18 -12.06
N ILE A 146 -0.19 8.72 -10.84
CA ILE A 146 0.03 7.31 -10.53
C ILE A 146 -1.21 6.49 -10.89
N LEU A 147 -2.41 6.96 -10.45
CA LEU A 147 -3.67 6.29 -10.73
C LEU A 147 -3.95 6.21 -12.24
N ARG A 148 -3.62 7.25 -12.99
CA ARG A 148 -3.83 7.28 -14.46
C ARG A 148 -2.82 6.45 -15.22
N ILE A 149 -1.53 6.52 -14.87
CA ILE A 149 -0.47 5.74 -15.52
C ILE A 149 -0.72 4.24 -15.34
N TRP A 150 -1.03 3.82 -14.12
CA TRP A 150 -1.22 2.42 -13.77
C TRP A 150 -2.66 1.92 -13.90
N LYS A 151 -3.61 2.78 -14.27
CA LYS A 151 -5.06 2.50 -14.20
C LYS A 151 -5.47 1.91 -12.85
N ALA A 152 -4.89 2.47 -11.79
CA ALA A 152 -5.07 2.02 -10.42
C ALA A 152 -6.23 2.74 -9.73
N GLU A 153 -6.72 2.13 -8.65
CA GLU A 153 -7.70 2.69 -7.74
C GLU A 153 -7.04 3.03 -6.40
N VAL A 154 -7.58 4.01 -5.68
CA VAL A 154 -7.21 4.29 -4.30
C VAL A 154 -8.39 3.98 -3.38
N LEU A 155 -8.12 3.32 -2.26
CA LEU A 155 -9.09 3.03 -1.21
C LEU A 155 -8.55 3.50 0.13
N VAL A 156 -9.43 4.08 0.94
CA VAL A 156 -9.17 4.39 2.34
C VAL A 156 -10.16 3.61 3.18
N LEU A 157 -9.66 2.81 4.10
CA LEU A 157 -10.45 1.90 4.93
C LEU A 157 -10.20 2.20 6.40
N SER A 158 -11.26 2.17 7.20
CA SER A 158 -11.13 2.05 8.66
C SER A 158 -10.65 0.64 9.03
N GLU A 159 -10.20 0.45 10.26
CA GLU A 159 -9.88 -0.89 10.77
C GLU A 159 -11.05 -1.86 10.61
N GLU A 160 -12.27 -1.44 10.91
CA GLU A 160 -13.48 -2.25 10.78
C GLU A 160 -13.72 -2.67 9.33
N MET A 161 -13.64 -1.73 8.38
CA MET A 161 -13.77 -2.02 6.95
C MET A 161 -12.67 -2.96 6.44
N ALA A 162 -11.43 -2.73 6.86
CA ALA A 162 -10.30 -3.58 6.49
C ALA A 162 -10.46 -5.02 7.03
N ARG A 163 -11.01 -5.16 8.23
CA ARG A 163 -11.35 -6.45 8.84
C ARG A 163 -12.48 -7.15 8.07
N ALA A 164 -13.54 -6.42 7.71
CA ALA A 164 -14.64 -6.95 6.89
C ALA A 164 -14.18 -7.41 5.50
N HIS A 165 -13.15 -6.78 4.96
CA HIS A 165 -12.50 -7.17 3.70
C HIS A 165 -11.38 -8.22 3.88
N SER A 166 -11.18 -8.78 5.07
CA SER A 166 -10.11 -9.75 5.37
C SER A 166 -8.71 -9.26 4.98
N ILE A 167 -8.44 -7.98 5.23
CA ILE A 167 -7.12 -7.35 5.08
C ILE A 167 -6.39 -7.37 6.42
N ILE A 168 -7.12 -7.24 7.52
CA ILE A 168 -6.61 -7.34 8.90
C ILE A 168 -7.09 -8.65 9.51
N ALA A 169 -6.23 -9.29 10.31
CA ALA A 169 -6.53 -10.51 11.05
C ALA A 169 -7.48 -10.26 12.24
#